data_8f8c32589e209e86c4ac4d6ab85834e2
#
_entry.id   8f8c32589e209e86c4ac4d6ab85834e2
#
_cell.length_a   1.000
_cell.length_b   1.000
_cell.length_c   1.000
_cell.angle_alpha   90.00
_cell.angle_beta   90.00
_cell.angle_gamma   90.00
#
_symmetry.space_group_name_H-M   'P 1'
#
loop_
_entity.id
_entity.type
_entity.pdbx_description
1 polymer ?
#
loop_
_entity_poly.entity_id
_entity_poly.type
_entity_poly.pdbx_seq_one_letter_code
_entity_poly.pdbx_strand_id
1 'polypeptide(L)'
;TYWTDVTEQDSLREENESRRPIVSVIVIDNYEELMKAGSEASRSAVLAAIDEKISTWLKDSHSLLRKFDRNRYVLVTTEQEYQKLLEGKFSVLDAVRSVVTEDGVAATLSIGVGKDVDDYETLYQNAMLSIEMALSRGGDQVVVRNRLDFEFYGGKAKSPEKRTKVKSRVMANALGELISDAGQIFVMGHAHADMDVVGAAAGICCIARKRGKKAQIVIDMEDNVAKPLLSKLSLIHISEPTRHA
;
A
#
# COMPACT_ATOMS: atom_id res chain seq x y z
N THR A 1 34.75 -7.79 -31.63
CA THR A 1 34.04 -7.90 -30.34
C THR A 1 34.92 -7.23 -29.30
N TYR A 2 34.45 -6.13 -28.72
CA TYR A 2 35.18 -5.44 -27.66
C TYR A 2 34.58 -5.89 -26.32
N TRP A 3 35.42 -6.26 -25.37
CA TRP A 3 35.05 -6.52 -23.98
C TRP A 3 35.37 -5.27 -23.18
N THR A 4 34.38 -4.73 -22.49
CA THR A 4 34.54 -3.62 -21.56
C THR A 4 34.37 -4.20 -20.15
N ASP A 5 35.33 -3.91 -19.26
CA ASP A 5 35.21 -4.24 -17.85
C ASP A 5 34.19 -3.27 -17.22
N VAL A 6 33.08 -3.80 -16.74
CA VAL A 6 32.00 -3.02 -16.11
C VAL A 6 31.92 -3.24 -14.60
N THR A 7 32.89 -3.96 -14.03
CA THR A 7 32.89 -4.36 -12.61
C THR A 7 32.77 -3.16 -11.67
N GLU A 8 33.49 -2.06 -11.95
CA GLU A 8 33.42 -0.86 -11.13
C GLU A 8 32.03 -0.16 -11.26
N GLN A 9 31.47 -0.13 -12.45
CA GLN A 9 30.15 0.46 -12.69
C GLN A 9 29.04 -0.38 -12.01
N ASP A 10 29.14 -1.70 -12.07
CA ASP A 10 28.17 -2.58 -11.44
C ASP A 10 28.26 -2.46 -9.89
N SER A 11 29.48 -2.41 -9.32
CA SER A 11 29.65 -2.22 -7.87
C SER A 11 29.10 -0.87 -7.37
N LEU A 12 29.34 0.22 -8.11
CA LEU A 12 28.80 1.53 -7.79
C LEU A 12 27.27 1.58 -7.91
N ARG A 13 26.73 0.83 -8.86
CA ARG A 13 25.28 0.72 -9.04
C ARG A 13 24.64 -0.05 -7.88
N GLU A 14 25.20 -1.18 -7.49
CA GLU A 14 24.74 -1.97 -6.34
C GLU A 14 24.84 -1.16 -5.04
N GLU A 15 25.93 -0.42 -4.84
CA GLU A 15 26.08 0.47 -3.68
C GLU A 15 25.02 1.57 -3.67
N ASN A 16 24.75 2.18 -4.81
CA ASN A 16 23.73 3.22 -4.93
C ASN A 16 22.31 2.65 -4.70
N GLU A 17 22.00 1.48 -5.23
CA GLU A 17 20.73 0.81 -5.01
C GLU A 17 20.54 0.43 -3.52
N SER A 18 21.58 -0.07 -2.86
CA SER A 18 21.54 -0.41 -1.44
C SER A 18 21.30 0.79 -0.51
N ARG A 19 21.71 1.99 -0.94
CA ARG A 19 21.56 3.26 -0.21
C ARG A 19 20.27 4.02 -0.55
N ARG A 20 19.44 3.50 -1.46
CA ARG A 20 18.15 4.16 -1.78
C ARG A 20 17.33 4.39 -0.53
N PRO A 21 16.74 5.60 -0.37
CA PRO A 21 15.93 5.90 0.79
C PRO A 21 14.58 5.18 0.72
N ILE A 22 14.12 4.74 1.88
CA ILE A 22 12.78 4.21 2.10
C ILE A 22 12.16 5.01 3.22
N VAL A 23 10.92 5.43 3.02
CA VAL A 23 10.11 6.12 4.05
C VAL A 23 9.01 5.19 4.52
N SER A 24 8.91 5.04 5.84
CA SER A 24 7.83 4.28 6.45
C SER A 24 7.07 5.15 7.46
N VAL A 25 5.78 4.96 7.54
CA VAL A 25 4.92 5.52 8.58
C VAL A 25 4.45 4.40 9.47
N ILE A 26 4.60 4.57 10.77
CA ILE A 26 4.20 3.59 11.79
C ILE A 26 3.06 4.21 12.58
N VAL A 27 1.98 3.46 12.79
CA VAL A 27 0.78 3.91 13.50
C VAL A 27 0.38 2.90 14.57
N ILE A 28 0.10 3.38 15.78
CA ILE A 28 -0.57 2.58 16.80
C ILE A 28 -2.06 2.55 16.45
N ASP A 29 -2.57 1.39 16.03
CA ASP A 29 -3.91 1.28 15.42
C ASP A 29 -5.03 1.60 16.41
N ASN A 30 -4.95 1.04 17.61
CA ASN A 30 -5.98 1.13 18.64
C ASN A 30 -5.65 2.14 19.75
N TYR A 31 -4.92 3.22 19.40
CA TYR A 31 -4.47 4.24 20.35
C TYR A 31 -5.59 4.79 21.24
N GLU A 32 -6.74 5.13 20.67
CA GLU A 32 -7.88 5.67 21.42
C GLU A 32 -8.44 4.65 22.44
N GLU A 33 -8.40 3.37 22.13
CA GLU A 33 -8.82 2.29 23.01
C GLU A 33 -7.83 2.11 24.16
N LEU A 34 -6.53 2.11 23.87
CA LEU A 34 -5.46 2.08 24.87
C LEU A 34 -5.54 3.27 25.85
N MET A 35 -5.92 4.44 25.33
CA MET A 35 -6.03 5.67 26.13
C MET A 35 -7.32 5.76 26.97
N LYS A 36 -8.29 4.89 26.75
CA LYS A 36 -9.49 4.76 27.60
C LYS A 36 -9.27 3.84 28.78
N ALA A 37 -8.29 2.95 28.70
CA ALA A 37 -8.01 1.93 29.71
C ALA A 37 -7.19 2.52 30.89
N GLY A 38 -7.55 2.13 32.10
CA GLY A 38 -6.77 2.33 33.32
C GLY A 38 -6.51 3.79 33.74
N SER A 39 -5.56 3.95 34.64
CA SER A 39 -5.10 5.25 35.18
C SER A 39 -4.18 5.97 34.19
N GLU A 40 -3.92 7.28 34.43
CA GLU A 40 -2.96 8.05 33.63
C GLU A 40 -1.55 7.45 33.67
N ALA A 41 -1.13 6.94 34.82
CA ALA A 41 0.17 6.28 34.98
C ALA A 41 0.23 4.98 34.16
N SER A 42 -0.84 4.17 34.15
CA SER A 42 -0.93 2.94 33.35
C SER A 42 -0.88 3.25 31.84
N ARG A 43 -1.58 4.27 31.38
CA ARG A 43 -1.55 4.72 29.97
C ARG A 43 -0.16 5.17 29.53
N SER A 44 0.51 5.95 30.38
CA SER A 44 1.89 6.40 30.11
C SER A 44 2.86 5.21 30.06
N ALA A 45 2.71 4.23 30.93
CA ALA A 45 3.53 3.02 30.95
C ALA A 45 3.33 2.17 29.68
N VAL A 46 2.09 2.02 29.21
CA VAL A 46 1.78 1.31 27.95
C VAL A 46 2.44 1.99 26.75
N LEU A 47 2.35 3.33 26.64
CA LEU A 47 2.99 4.07 25.56
C LEU A 47 4.51 3.98 25.61
N ALA A 48 5.11 4.08 26.81
CA ALA A 48 6.55 3.93 27.01
C ALA A 48 7.02 2.52 26.59
N ALA A 49 6.25 1.48 26.93
CA ALA A 49 6.54 0.12 26.53
C ALA A 49 6.48 -0.06 25.00
N ILE A 50 5.50 0.56 24.32
CA ILE A 50 5.43 0.53 22.84
C ILE A 50 6.64 1.26 22.25
N ASP A 51 6.98 2.46 22.74
CA ASP A 51 8.14 3.23 22.29
C ASP A 51 9.44 2.43 22.46
N GLU A 52 9.59 1.72 23.58
CA GLU A 52 10.73 0.83 23.84
C GLU A 52 10.80 -0.34 22.84
N LYS A 53 9.68 -1.00 22.54
CA LYS A 53 9.63 -2.10 21.55
C LYS A 53 10.04 -1.62 20.17
N ILE A 54 9.53 -0.46 19.72
CA ILE A 54 9.90 0.12 18.42
C ILE A 54 11.39 0.50 18.39
N SER A 55 11.89 1.15 19.45
CA SER A 55 13.29 1.56 19.56
C SER A 55 14.24 0.35 19.61
N THR A 56 13.87 -0.70 20.35
CA THR A 56 14.64 -1.93 20.43
C THR A 56 14.71 -2.66 19.09
N TRP A 57 13.62 -2.69 18.34
CA TRP A 57 13.58 -3.28 17.00
C TRP A 57 14.54 -2.58 16.02
N LEU A 58 14.78 -1.28 16.19
CA LEU A 58 15.66 -0.48 15.33
C LEU A 58 17.06 -0.28 15.90
N LYS A 59 17.37 -0.86 17.06
CA LYS A 59 18.62 -0.57 17.81
C LYS A 59 19.90 -0.75 17.00
N ASP A 60 19.93 -1.78 16.16
CA ASP A 60 21.11 -2.14 15.36
C ASP A 60 20.99 -1.67 13.90
N SER A 61 20.02 -0.79 13.60
CA SER A 61 19.81 -0.23 12.28
C SER A 61 20.29 1.21 12.18
N HIS A 62 20.84 1.58 11.00
CA HIS A 62 21.16 2.97 10.67
C HIS A 62 19.93 3.70 10.13
N SER A 63 18.90 3.83 10.97
CA SER A 63 17.60 4.39 10.60
C SER A 63 17.27 5.61 11.44
N LEU A 64 16.54 6.55 10.86
CA LEU A 64 16.02 7.71 11.55
C LEU A 64 14.56 7.48 11.94
N LEU A 65 14.27 7.36 13.23
CA LEU A 65 12.92 7.29 13.77
C LEU A 65 12.54 8.61 14.44
N ARG A 66 11.38 9.14 14.07
CA ARG A 66 10.81 10.34 14.71
C ARG A 66 9.32 10.16 14.99
N LYS A 67 8.92 10.41 16.23
CA LYS A 67 7.51 10.53 16.62
C LYS A 67 7.05 11.93 16.25
N PHE A 68 6.03 12.06 15.41
CA PHE A 68 5.51 13.36 14.96
C PHE A 68 4.07 13.62 15.43
N ASP A 69 3.39 12.58 15.93
CA ASP A 69 2.07 12.68 16.53
C ASP A 69 1.96 11.69 17.71
N ARG A 70 0.88 11.77 18.47
CA ARG A 70 0.65 10.94 19.66
C ARG A 70 0.75 9.44 19.39
N ASN A 71 0.29 9.00 18.21
CA ASN A 71 0.23 7.61 17.80
C ASN A 71 0.98 7.32 16.49
N ARG A 72 1.81 8.27 15.98
CA ARG A 72 2.43 8.15 14.67
C ARG A 72 3.93 8.43 14.72
N TYR A 73 4.68 7.63 13.95
CA TYR A 73 6.11 7.79 13.78
C TYR A 73 6.43 7.77 12.28
N VAL A 74 7.48 8.50 11.91
CA VAL A 74 8.14 8.39 10.61
C VAL A 74 9.46 7.68 10.82
N LEU A 75 9.74 6.70 9.98
CA LEU A 75 10.98 5.97 9.89
C LEU A 75 11.57 6.20 8.51
N VAL A 76 12.80 6.73 8.46
CA VAL A 76 13.57 6.82 7.22
C VAL A 76 14.73 5.84 7.34
N THR A 77 14.87 4.99 6.35
CA THR A 77 15.90 3.95 6.30
C THR A 77 16.45 3.79 4.89
N THR A 78 17.47 2.97 4.70
CA THR A 78 17.99 2.59 3.38
C THR A 78 17.41 1.27 2.92
N GLU A 79 17.51 0.96 1.63
CA GLU A 79 17.12 -0.35 1.09
C GLU A 79 17.82 -1.50 1.82
N GLN A 80 19.13 -1.36 2.10
CA GLN A 80 19.88 -2.37 2.82
C GLN A 80 19.34 -2.66 4.23
N GLU A 81 19.00 -1.62 4.98
CA GLU A 81 18.41 -1.78 6.32
C GLU A 81 16.99 -2.32 6.26
N TYR A 82 16.22 -1.87 5.28
CA TYR A 82 14.86 -2.38 5.04
C TYR A 82 14.86 -3.89 4.77
N GLN A 83 15.81 -4.39 3.98
CA GLN A 83 15.91 -5.83 3.72
C GLN A 83 16.14 -6.64 5.00
N LYS A 84 16.94 -6.13 5.96
CA LYS A 84 17.10 -6.76 7.29
C LYS A 84 15.79 -6.79 8.07
N LEU A 85 15.02 -5.69 8.02
CA LEU A 85 13.69 -5.63 8.66
C LEU A 85 12.70 -6.62 8.04
N LEU A 86 12.78 -6.79 6.72
CA LEU A 86 11.98 -7.74 5.96
C LEU A 86 12.34 -9.19 6.29
N GLU A 87 13.64 -9.53 6.33
CA GLU A 87 14.14 -10.84 6.77
C GLU A 87 13.69 -11.17 8.18
N GLY A 88 13.70 -10.18 9.09
CA GLY A 88 13.15 -10.26 10.44
C GLY A 88 11.61 -10.33 10.48
N LYS A 89 10.93 -10.38 9.32
CA LYS A 89 9.46 -10.45 9.18
C LYS A 89 8.73 -9.40 10.01
N PHE A 90 9.32 -8.21 10.14
CA PHE A 90 8.78 -7.12 10.94
C PHE A 90 8.33 -7.57 12.34
N SER A 91 9.24 -8.21 13.07
CA SER A 91 8.99 -8.80 14.41
C SER A 91 8.46 -7.79 15.44
N VAL A 92 8.57 -6.49 15.17
CA VAL A 92 8.00 -5.43 15.99
C VAL A 92 6.47 -5.55 16.15
N LEU A 93 5.76 -6.11 15.16
CA LEU A 93 4.31 -6.32 15.26
C LEU A 93 3.98 -7.27 16.42
N ASP A 94 4.70 -8.40 16.50
CA ASP A 94 4.52 -9.36 17.60
C ASP A 94 5.01 -8.80 18.93
N ALA A 95 6.11 -8.05 18.93
CA ALA A 95 6.64 -7.42 20.13
C ALA A 95 5.67 -6.38 20.72
N VAL A 96 5.00 -5.58 19.86
CA VAL A 96 4.01 -4.60 20.32
C VAL A 96 2.72 -5.28 20.78
N ARG A 97 2.28 -6.38 20.15
CA ARG A 97 1.13 -7.17 20.63
C ARG A 97 1.32 -7.74 22.04
N SER A 98 2.55 -7.92 22.48
CA SER A 98 2.83 -8.38 23.86
C SER A 98 2.57 -7.28 24.90
N VAL A 99 2.42 -6.02 24.48
CA VAL A 99 2.06 -4.90 25.36
C VAL A 99 0.54 -4.92 25.55
N VAL A 100 0.10 -5.18 26.76
CA VAL A 100 -1.32 -5.33 27.11
C VAL A 100 -1.67 -4.37 28.25
N THR A 101 -2.81 -3.72 28.16
CA THR A 101 -3.33 -2.87 29.24
C THR A 101 -3.83 -3.72 30.41
N GLU A 102 -4.10 -3.09 31.56
CA GLU A 102 -4.70 -3.75 32.74
C GLU A 102 -6.05 -4.40 32.40
N ASP A 103 -6.80 -3.80 31.48
CA ASP A 103 -8.11 -4.30 31.00
C ASP A 103 -7.98 -5.41 29.95
N GLY A 104 -6.76 -5.87 29.64
CA GLY A 104 -6.53 -6.97 28.69
C GLY A 104 -6.53 -6.54 27.22
N VAL A 105 -6.48 -5.24 26.89
CA VAL A 105 -6.40 -4.74 25.52
C VAL A 105 -4.95 -4.79 25.03
N ALA A 106 -4.67 -5.60 24.02
CA ALA A 106 -3.34 -5.67 23.40
C ALA A 106 -3.13 -4.51 22.43
N ALA A 107 -1.95 -3.91 22.45
CA ALA A 107 -1.56 -2.90 21.48
C ALA A 107 -1.36 -3.52 20.10
N THR A 108 -1.76 -2.81 19.04
CA THR A 108 -1.52 -3.20 17.65
C THR A 108 -0.85 -2.08 16.87
N LEU A 109 -0.05 -2.47 15.89
CA LEU A 109 0.77 -1.56 15.11
C LEU A 109 0.58 -1.83 13.61
N SER A 110 0.41 -0.78 12.83
CA SER A 110 0.50 -0.87 11.37
C SER A 110 1.69 -0.08 10.85
N ILE A 111 2.33 -0.61 9.81
CA ILE A 111 3.45 0.03 9.14
C ILE A 111 3.13 0.17 7.65
N GLY A 112 3.15 1.40 7.16
CA GLY A 112 3.08 1.68 5.73
C GLY A 112 4.45 2.06 5.20
N VAL A 113 4.88 1.44 4.12
CA VAL A 113 6.18 1.64 3.51
C VAL A 113 6.02 2.17 2.10
N GLY A 114 6.75 3.24 1.77
CA GLY A 114 6.92 3.77 0.42
C GLY A 114 8.35 3.57 -0.05
N LYS A 115 8.52 2.94 -1.23
CA LYS A 115 9.83 2.65 -1.82
C LYS A 115 9.81 2.79 -3.35
N ASP A 116 10.98 2.65 -3.96
CA ASP A 116 11.21 2.62 -5.42
C ASP A 116 10.86 3.91 -6.16
N VAL A 117 10.93 5.05 -5.46
CA VAL A 117 10.81 6.41 -6.02
C VAL A 117 11.98 7.25 -5.52
N ASP A 118 12.37 8.27 -6.29
CA ASP A 118 13.58 9.06 -6.02
C ASP A 118 13.30 10.32 -5.16
N ASP A 119 12.04 10.61 -4.88
CA ASP A 119 11.56 11.82 -4.20
C ASP A 119 10.94 11.47 -2.85
N TYR A 120 11.40 12.14 -1.78
CA TYR A 120 10.96 11.90 -0.41
C TYR A 120 9.49 12.22 -0.16
N GLU A 121 8.92 13.19 -0.85
CA GLU A 121 7.51 13.53 -0.72
C GLU A 121 6.63 12.40 -1.25
N THR A 122 6.96 11.89 -2.42
CA THR A 122 6.26 10.72 -3.01
C THR A 122 6.45 9.46 -2.18
N LEU A 123 7.67 9.22 -1.63
CA LEU A 123 7.90 8.12 -0.69
C LEU A 123 6.99 8.22 0.52
N TYR A 124 6.87 9.41 1.11
CA TYR A 124 6.00 9.64 2.26
C TYR A 124 4.51 9.46 1.90
N GLN A 125 4.06 9.99 0.77
CA GLN A 125 2.69 9.80 0.28
C GLN A 125 2.37 8.34 0.05
N ASN A 126 3.30 7.57 -0.53
CA ASN A 126 3.18 6.13 -0.70
C ASN A 126 3.09 5.39 0.64
N ALA A 127 3.89 5.79 1.63
CA ALA A 127 3.83 5.24 2.98
C ALA A 127 2.48 5.54 3.65
N MET A 128 1.95 6.76 3.50
CA MET A 128 0.63 7.14 4.02
C MET A 128 -0.49 6.33 3.37
N LEU A 129 -0.44 6.15 2.04
CA LEU A 129 -1.41 5.32 1.32
C LEU A 129 -1.35 3.85 1.78
N SER A 130 -0.15 3.35 2.06
CA SER A 130 0.07 2.01 2.62
C SER A 130 -0.52 1.86 4.02
N ILE A 131 -0.43 2.90 4.87
CA ILE A 131 -1.09 2.93 6.19
C ILE A 131 -2.62 2.89 6.04
N GLU A 132 -3.19 3.69 5.15
CA GLU A 132 -4.63 3.66 4.89
C GLU A 132 -5.08 2.27 4.44
N MET A 133 -4.28 1.62 3.59
CA MET A 133 -4.52 0.24 3.16
C MET A 133 -4.43 -0.74 4.33
N ALA A 134 -3.42 -0.63 5.19
CA ALA A 134 -3.26 -1.48 6.38
C ALA A 134 -4.46 -1.35 7.32
N LEU A 135 -4.84 -0.13 7.67
CA LEU A 135 -5.97 0.15 8.56
C LEU A 135 -7.31 -0.31 7.96
N SER A 136 -7.49 -0.16 6.64
CA SER A 136 -8.69 -0.64 5.95
C SER A 136 -8.86 -2.15 6.03
N ARG A 137 -7.75 -2.88 6.18
CA ARG A 137 -7.74 -4.36 6.31
C ARG A 137 -7.83 -4.83 7.77
N GLY A 138 -7.96 -3.90 8.71
CA GLY A 138 -8.09 -4.18 10.14
C GLY A 138 -6.82 -3.93 10.95
N GLY A 139 -5.81 -3.31 10.37
CA GLY A 139 -4.55 -3.00 11.04
C GLY A 139 -3.66 -4.22 11.30
N ASP A 140 -2.70 -4.04 12.23
CA ASP A 140 -1.80 -5.09 12.72
C ASP A 140 -0.98 -5.77 11.60
N GLN A 141 -0.50 -4.98 10.66
CA GLN A 141 0.20 -5.46 9.47
C GLN A 141 1.14 -4.41 8.89
N VAL A 142 2.05 -4.88 8.04
CA VAL A 142 2.87 -4.03 7.18
C VAL A 142 2.32 -4.05 5.77
N VAL A 143 2.19 -2.89 5.17
CA VAL A 143 1.85 -2.72 3.76
C VAL A 143 2.97 -1.94 3.10
N VAL A 144 3.49 -2.48 2.02
CA VAL A 144 4.57 -1.88 1.23
C VAL A 144 4.02 -1.47 -0.11
N ARG A 145 4.20 -0.22 -0.49
CA ARG A 145 3.95 0.26 -1.84
C ARG A 145 5.28 0.42 -2.57
N ASN A 146 5.47 -0.38 -3.58
CA ASN A 146 6.48 -0.18 -4.59
C ASN A 146 5.89 0.59 -5.79
N ARG A 147 6.67 0.79 -6.84
CA ARG A 147 6.27 1.57 -8.02
C ARG A 147 4.96 1.08 -8.67
N LEU A 148 4.63 -0.20 -8.58
CA LEU A 148 3.57 -0.85 -9.36
C LEU A 148 2.50 -1.53 -8.51
N ASP A 149 2.82 -1.95 -7.26
CA ASP A 149 1.98 -2.88 -6.52
C ASP A 149 2.05 -2.68 -5.01
N PHE A 150 1.15 -3.36 -4.28
CA PHE A 150 1.13 -3.41 -2.83
C PHE A 150 1.47 -4.82 -2.35
N GLU A 151 2.43 -4.90 -1.45
CA GLU A 151 2.79 -6.12 -0.75
C GLU A 151 2.30 -6.06 0.69
N PHE A 152 1.94 -7.22 1.26
CA PHE A 152 1.32 -7.32 2.57
C PHE A 152 2.06 -8.32 3.44
N TYR A 153 2.44 -7.91 4.65
CA TYR A 153 3.13 -8.75 5.62
C TYR A 153 2.40 -8.70 6.97
N GLY A 154 2.23 -9.86 7.62
CA GLY A 154 1.46 -9.96 8.87
C GLY A 154 -0.05 -9.95 8.61
N GLY A 155 -0.82 -9.50 9.58
CA GLY A 155 -2.28 -9.38 9.48
C GLY A 155 -3.01 -10.65 9.87
N LYS A 156 -3.30 -10.82 11.17
CA LYS A 156 -4.30 -11.79 11.68
C LYS A 156 -5.66 -11.10 11.66
N ALA A 157 -6.33 -11.15 10.52
CA ALA A 157 -7.62 -10.51 10.33
C ALA A 157 -8.70 -11.05 11.30
N LYS A 158 -8.99 -10.30 12.35
CA LYS A 158 -10.18 -10.48 13.18
C LYS A 158 -11.11 -9.30 12.95
N SER A 159 -12.04 -9.44 12.07
CA SER A 159 -13.35 -8.79 11.92
C SER A 159 -13.70 -8.34 10.51
N PRO A 160 -14.81 -8.80 9.92
CA PRO A 160 -15.18 -8.49 8.53
C PRO A 160 -15.94 -7.18 8.29
N GLU A 161 -16.54 -6.57 9.30
CA GLU A 161 -17.63 -5.60 9.06
C GLU A 161 -17.25 -4.13 8.82
N LYS A 162 -16.06 -3.66 9.22
CA LYS A 162 -15.62 -2.28 8.91
C LYS A 162 -14.79 -2.15 7.62
N ARG A 163 -14.53 -3.28 6.97
CA ARG A 163 -13.55 -3.41 5.87
C ARG A 163 -13.93 -2.78 4.54
N THR A 164 -15.22 -2.77 4.19
CA THR A 164 -15.64 -2.54 2.80
C THR A 164 -15.51 -1.07 2.37
N LYS A 165 -15.92 -0.12 3.22
CA LYS A 165 -15.94 1.31 2.84
C LYS A 165 -14.56 1.97 2.75
N VAL A 166 -13.67 1.66 3.69
CA VAL A 166 -12.32 2.25 3.71
C VAL A 166 -11.46 1.62 2.61
N LYS A 167 -11.52 0.29 2.43
CA LYS A 167 -10.83 -0.41 1.34
C LYS A 167 -11.24 0.14 -0.02
N SER A 168 -12.55 0.34 -0.25
CA SER A 168 -13.05 0.92 -1.51
C SER A 168 -12.52 2.33 -1.74
N ARG A 169 -12.42 3.16 -0.70
CA ARG A 169 -11.90 4.53 -0.81
C ARG A 169 -10.42 4.56 -1.14
N VAL A 170 -9.61 3.73 -0.47
CA VAL A 170 -8.16 3.63 -0.72
C VAL A 170 -7.89 3.11 -2.13
N MET A 171 -8.59 2.05 -2.55
CA MET A 171 -8.49 1.52 -3.91
C MET A 171 -8.92 2.55 -4.95
N ALA A 172 -9.97 3.33 -4.67
CA ALA A 172 -10.44 4.40 -5.57
C ALA A 172 -9.39 5.53 -5.70
N ASN A 173 -8.71 5.90 -4.61
CA ASN A 173 -7.65 6.90 -4.64
C ASN A 173 -6.44 6.40 -5.42
N ALA A 174 -5.94 5.18 -5.13
CA ALA A 174 -4.83 4.57 -5.85
C ALA A 174 -5.12 4.44 -7.35
N LEU A 175 -6.33 3.95 -7.71
CA LEU A 175 -6.77 3.90 -9.11
C LEU A 175 -6.84 5.28 -9.73
N GLY A 176 -7.27 6.28 -8.95
CA GLY A 176 -7.33 7.67 -9.36
C GLY A 176 -5.96 8.26 -9.72
N GLU A 177 -4.91 7.95 -8.95
CA GLU A 177 -3.52 8.36 -9.24
C GLU A 177 -3.01 7.66 -10.51
N LEU A 178 -3.15 6.32 -10.59
CA LEU A 178 -2.75 5.55 -11.78
C LEU A 178 -3.42 6.10 -13.06
N ILE A 179 -4.71 6.46 -13.00
CA ILE A 179 -5.43 7.08 -14.10
C ILE A 179 -4.83 8.45 -14.43
N SER A 180 -4.44 9.24 -13.43
CA SER A 180 -3.89 10.59 -13.65
C SER A 180 -2.51 10.57 -14.29
N ASP A 181 -1.71 9.54 -14.01
CA ASP A 181 -0.34 9.39 -14.54
C ASP A 181 -0.32 8.71 -15.93
N ALA A 182 -1.39 7.98 -16.28
CA ALA A 182 -1.46 7.26 -17.53
C ALA A 182 -1.64 8.18 -18.74
N GLY A 183 -0.95 7.88 -19.85
CA GLY A 183 -1.16 8.53 -21.16
C GLY A 183 -2.40 8.02 -21.88
N GLN A 184 -2.66 6.71 -21.81
CA GLN A 184 -3.80 6.02 -22.38
C GLN A 184 -4.21 4.84 -21.49
N ILE A 185 -5.50 4.57 -21.40
CA ILE A 185 -6.06 3.55 -20.50
C ILE A 185 -6.87 2.57 -21.30
N PHE A 186 -6.55 1.28 -21.14
CA PHE A 186 -7.35 0.17 -21.66
C PHE A 186 -7.99 -0.56 -20.48
N VAL A 187 -9.30 -0.71 -20.53
CA VAL A 187 -10.07 -1.43 -19.51
C VAL A 187 -10.55 -2.74 -20.09
N MET A 188 -10.11 -3.83 -19.49
CA MET A 188 -10.47 -5.19 -19.92
C MET A 188 -11.08 -5.95 -18.74
N GLY A 189 -12.02 -6.83 -19.03
CA GLY A 189 -12.58 -7.77 -18.08
C GLY A 189 -12.16 -9.22 -18.38
N HIS A 190 -12.83 -10.18 -17.72
CA HIS A 190 -12.65 -11.60 -18.04
C HIS A 190 -13.27 -11.94 -19.41
N ALA A 191 -12.87 -13.09 -20.00
CA ALA A 191 -13.20 -13.48 -21.37
C ALA A 191 -14.73 -13.51 -21.65
N HIS A 192 -15.53 -14.04 -20.72
CA HIS A 192 -16.99 -14.08 -20.83
C HIS A 192 -17.61 -12.91 -20.06
N ALA A 193 -17.46 -11.69 -20.58
CA ALA A 193 -17.90 -10.49 -19.89
C ALA A 193 -19.42 -10.49 -19.63
N ASP A 194 -19.78 -10.30 -18.37
CA ASP A 194 -21.16 -10.11 -17.93
C ASP A 194 -21.53 -8.61 -17.80
N MET A 195 -22.75 -8.35 -17.37
CA MET A 195 -23.24 -6.97 -17.21
C MET A 195 -22.49 -6.20 -16.13
N ASP A 196 -22.01 -6.88 -15.09
CA ASP A 196 -21.25 -6.26 -13.99
C ASP A 196 -19.88 -5.80 -14.47
N VAL A 197 -19.19 -6.62 -15.25
CA VAL A 197 -17.91 -6.27 -15.89
C VAL A 197 -18.04 -5.06 -16.80
N VAL A 198 -19.07 -5.05 -17.66
CA VAL A 198 -19.30 -3.93 -18.59
C VAL A 198 -19.64 -2.65 -17.83
N GLY A 199 -20.46 -2.75 -16.79
CA GLY A 199 -20.83 -1.63 -15.93
C GLY A 199 -19.62 -1.04 -15.19
N ALA A 200 -18.77 -1.90 -14.62
CA ALA A 200 -17.54 -1.49 -13.95
C ALA A 200 -16.54 -0.82 -14.93
N ALA A 201 -16.36 -1.41 -16.11
CA ALA A 201 -15.49 -0.86 -17.15
C ALA A 201 -15.97 0.52 -17.64
N ALA A 202 -17.28 0.69 -17.84
CA ALA A 202 -17.88 1.97 -18.19
C ALA A 202 -17.65 3.03 -17.09
N GLY A 203 -17.77 2.63 -15.81
CA GLY A 203 -17.50 3.49 -14.66
C GLY A 203 -16.04 3.99 -14.64
N ILE A 204 -15.07 3.09 -14.84
CA ILE A 204 -13.63 3.44 -14.91
C ILE A 204 -13.35 4.39 -16.08
N CYS A 205 -13.89 4.10 -17.27
CA CYS A 205 -13.75 4.98 -18.43
C CYS A 205 -14.36 6.37 -18.17
N CYS A 206 -15.47 6.45 -17.47
CA CYS A 206 -16.11 7.73 -17.11
C CYS A 206 -15.20 8.53 -16.15
N ILE A 207 -14.61 7.90 -15.15
CA ILE A 207 -13.66 8.54 -14.22
C ILE A 207 -12.42 9.03 -14.97
N ALA A 208 -11.85 8.21 -15.84
CA ALA A 208 -10.68 8.56 -16.65
C ALA A 208 -10.95 9.80 -17.54
N ARG A 209 -12.09 9.81 -18.21
CA ARG A 209 -12.51 10.95 -19.06
C ARG A 209 -12.73 12.23 -18.26
N LYS A 210 -13.33 12.17 -17.08
CA LYS A 210 -13.47 13.32 -16.18
C LYS A 210 -12.13 13.91 -15.74
N ARG A 211 -11.08 13.09 -15.76
CA ARG A 211 -9.69 13.50 -15.50
C ARG A 211 -8.91 13.86 -16.77
N GLY A 212 -9.60 14.02 -17.91
CA GLY A 212 -8.99 14.42 -19.19
C GLY A 212 -8.15 13.32 -19.86
N LYS A 213 -8.32 12.05 -19.43
CA LYS A 213 -7.56 10.92 -19.98
C LYS A 213 -8.33 10.16 -21.04
N LYS A 214 -7.58 9.64 -22.05
CA LYS A 214 -8.17 8.75 -23.06
C LYS A 214 -8.33 7.36 -22.48
N ALA A 215 -9.55 6.84 -22.48
CA ALA A 215 -9.85 5.50 -21.99
C ALA A 215 -10.75 4.75 -22.99
N GLN A 216 -10.45 3.47 -23.18
CA GLN A 216 -11.14 2.56 -24.08
C GLN A 216 -11.45 1.25 -23.37
N ILE A 217 -12.65 0.69 -23.62
CA ILE A 217 -12.98 -0.66 -23.18
C ILE A 217 -12.59 -1.63 -24.29
N VAL A 218 -11.85 -2.67 -23.92
CA VAL A 218 -11.49 -3.77 -24.82
C VAL A 218 -12.28 -4.99 -24.41
N ILE A 219 -13.15 -5.48 -25.29
CA ILE A 219 -14.02 -6.61 -25.00
C ILE A 219 -14.24 -7.44 -26.28
N ASP A 220 -14.35 -8.75 -26.11
CA ASP A 220 -14.73 -9.63 -27.21
C ASP A 220 -16.25 -9.50 -27.44
N MET A 221 -16.63 -9.06 -28.64
CA MET A 221 -18.03 -8.83 -28.99
C MET A 221 -18.75 -10.14 -29.36
N GLU A 222 -18.04 -11.18 -29.75
CA GLU A 222 -18.65 -12.46 -30.16
C GLU A 222 -19.04 -13.31 -28.96
N ASP A 223 -18.21 -13.33 -27.92
CA ASP A 223 -18.33 -14.23 -26.78
C ASP A 223 -18.58 -13.49 -25.46
N ASN A 224 -19.69 -12.70 -25.41
CA ASN A 224 -20.10 -12.06 -24.17
C ASN A 224 -21.62 -12.08 -23.94
N VAL A 225 -22.01 -12.13 -22.68
CA VAL A 225 -23.40 -12.17 -22.23
C VAL A 225 -24.03 -10.77 -22.19
N ALA A 226 -23.24 -9.72 -22.27
CA ALA A 226 -23.67 -8.33 -22.12
C ALA A 226 -24.00 -7.62 -23.47
N LYS A 227 -24.15 -8.34 -24.58
CA LYS A 227 -24.49 -7.77 -25.91
C LYS A 227 -25.61 -6.73 -25.90
N PRO A 228 -26.74 -6.93 -25.18
CA PRO A 228 -27.80 -5.94 -25.14
C PRO A 228 -27.41 -4.62 -24.49
N LEU A 229 -26.47 -4.65 -23.53
CA LEU A 229 -25.95 -3.45 -22.86
C LEU A 229 -24.94 -2.74 -23.75
N LEU A 230 -24.07 -3.48 -24.41
CA LEU A 230 -23.02 -2.95 -25.29
C LEU A 230 -23.62 -2.17 -26.47
N SER A 231 -24.74 -2.64 -27.05
CA SER A 231 -25.43 -1.93 -28.12
C SER A 231 -26.01 -0.57 -27.69
N LYS A 232 -26.30 -0.39 -26.38
CA LYS A 232 -26.80 0.88 -25.81
C LYS A 232 -25.65 1.80 -25.34
N LEU A 233 -24.45 1.27 -25.14
CA LEU A 233 -23.25 2.01 -24.74
C LEU A 233 -22.48 2.59 -25.94
N SER A 234 -23.13 2.88 -27.04
CA SER A 234 -22.54 3.36 -28.31
C SER A 234 -21.69 4.63 -28.22
N LEU A 235 -21.64 5.28 -27.07
CA LEU A 235 -20.79 6.45 -26.79
C LEU A 235 -19.42 6.11 -26.19
N ILE A 236 -19.11 4.83 -25.97
CA ILE A 236 -17.85 4.37 -25.42
C ILE A 236 -17.07 3.70 -26.57
N HIS A 237 -15.85 4.14 -26.85
CA HIS A 237 -15.00 3.48 -27.82
C HIS A 237 -14.68 2.05 -27.32
N ILE A 238 -15.36 1.07 -27.90
CA ILE A 238 -15.14 -0.35 -27.66
C ILE A 238 -14.21 -0.80 -28.80
N SER A 239 -13.06 -1.39 -28.45
CA SER A 239 -12.13 -1.99 -29.41
C SER A 239 -12.17 -3.49 -29.27
N GLU A 240 -12.28 -4.21 -30.38
CA GLU A 240 -12.07 -5.65 -30.39
C GLU A 240 -10.59 -5.98 -30.26
N PRO A 241 -10.20 -7.02 -29.50
CA PRO A 241 -8.83 -7.49 -29.50
C PRO A 241 -8.46 -8.01 -30.88
N THR A 242 -7.41 -7.44 -31.49
CA THR A 242 -6.87 -7.99 -32.75
C THR A 242 -6.34 -9.39 -32.49
N ARG A 243 -6.99 -10.39 -33.03
CA ARG A 243 -6.47 -11.75 -33.10
C ARG A 243 -5.33 -11.75 -34.12
N HIS A 244 -4.09 -11.77 -33.65
CA HIS A 244 -2.98 -12.18 -34.50
C HIS A 244 -3.03 -13.72 -34.60
N ALA A 245 -3.27 -14.17 -35.82
CA ALA A 245 -3.16 -15.57 -36.22
C ALA A 245 -1.70 -16.03 -36.15
#